data_eec2a8ad7798ba8f954ee48f5c2353e4
#
_entry.id   eec2a8ad7798ba8f954ee48f5c2353e4
#
_cell.length_a   1.000
_cell.length_b   1.000
_cell.length_c   1.000
_cell.angle_alpha   90.00
_cell.angle_beta   90.00
_cell.angle_gamma   90.00
#
_symmetry.space_group_name_H-M   'P 1'
#
loop_
_entity.id
_entity.type
_entity.pdbx_description
1 polymer ?
#
loop_
_entity_poly.entity_id
_entity_poly.type
_entity_poly.pdbx_seq_one_letter_code
_entity_poly.pdbx_strand_id
1 'polypeptide(L)'
;KNISNKYIEKNNLRGLVDAKKYSLQYNSSDIITFLDDDIILMPTYLQNICLAFQNNFQIKGANGLILNKSKQNIFKKTLFNLTHIGLYKDDRGKTIKTIDKDKPIQVNTLSGGISSWRREIFNNTQFDNKNFFHFMEDVEFSIRFKKKYKAGAYLIPNAELLHYHIESNAENKKKQILMHVKECFMIFKKNRRFSILGLDLTLILLYYLIYSIYFSFKNKNIKYLFSFLIGMTRGINIKIK
;
A
#
# COMPACT_ATOMS: atom_id res chain seq x y z
N LYS A 1 11.88 -28.85 -8.78
CA LYS A 1 12.04 -28.50 -7.34
C LYS A 1 10.68 -28.65 -6.68
N ASN A 2 10.60 -29.45 -5.61
CA ASN A 2 9.37 -29.63 -4.86
C ASN A 2 8.99 -28.32 -4.17
N ILE A 3 7.77 -27.84 -4.42
CA ILE A 3 7.20 -26.72 -3.67
C ILE A 3 6.80 -27.30 -2.30
N SER A 4 7.45 -26.85 -1.25
CA SER A 4 7.04 -27.22 0.12
C SER A 4 5.98 -26.22 0.61
N ASN A 5 4.78 -26.69 0.87
CA ASN A 5 3.74 -25.90 1.53
C ASN A 5 3.91 -26.03 3.04
N LYS A 6 4.08 -24.91 3.74
CA LYS A 6 4.13 -24.86 5.19
C LYS A 6 3.00 -23.97 5.69
N TYR A 7 2.06 -24.57 6.43
CA TYR A 7 1.06 -23.83 7.18
C TYR A 7 1.64 -23.42 8.53
N ILE A 8 1.51 -22.14 8.88
CA ILE A 8 2.00 -21.58 10.14
C ILE A 8 0.83 -20.90 10.83
N GLU A 9 0.37 -21.48 11.92
CA GLU A 9 -0.63 -20.87 12.78
C GLU A 9 0.04 -20.15 13.95
N LYS A 10 -0.43 -18.96 14.23
CA LYS A 10 -0.03 -18.22 15.42
C LYS A 10 -1.20 -17.44 15.98
N ASN A 11 -1.55 -17.74 17.21
CA ASN A 11 -2.55 -17.01 17.97
C ASN A 11 -2.00 -15.62 18.39
N ASN A 12 -2.91 -14.64 18.52
CA ASN A 12 -2.60 -13.27 19.01
C ASN A 12 -1.79 -12.37 18.06
N LEU A 13 -1.83 -12.60 16.74
CA LEU A 13 -1.36 -11.61 15.77
C LEU A 13 -2.32 -10.43 15.70
N ARG A 14 -1.77 -9.21 15.77
CA ARG A 14 -2.55 -7.97 15.80
C ARG A 14 -2.77 -7.37 14.41
N GLY A 15 -2.97 -8.24 13.41
CA GLY A 15 -3.26 -7.87 12.02
C GLY A 15 -2.12 -8.15 11.04
N LEU A 16 -2.28 -7.65 9.82
CA LEU A 16 -1.43 -7.97 8.66
C LEU A 16 0.06 -7.66 8.88
N VAL A 17 0.37 -6.54 9.52
CA VAL A 17 1.76 -6.11 9.76
C VAL A 17 2.50 -7.08 10.68
N ASP A 18 1.84 -7.55 11.76
CA ASP A 18 2.41 -8.57 12.64
C ASP A 18 2.59 -9.90 11.91
N ALA A 19 1.62 -10.28 11.06
CA ALA A 19 1.68 -11.50 10.27
C ALA A 19 2.86 -11.47 9.27
N LYS A 20 3.01 -10.38 8.51
CA LYS A 20 4.14 -10.18 7.59
C LYS A 20 5.48 -10.25 8.33
N LYS A 21 5.61 -9.53 9.45
CA LYS A 21 6.85 -9.56 10.24
C LYS A 21 7.15 -10.95 10.79
N TYR A 22 6.13 -11.66 11.25
CA TYR A 22 6.28 -13.02 11.77
C TYR A 22 6.68 -14.01 10.69
N SER A 23 6.08 -13.95 9.50
CA SER A 23 6.37 -14.86 8.39
C SER A 23 7.82 -14.77 7.89
N LEU A 24 8.47 -13.62 8.04
CA LEU A 24 9.88 -13.44 7.67
C LEU A 24 10.84 -14.38 8.43
N GLN A 25 10.47 -14.84 9.62
CA GLN A 25 11.29 -15.75 10.44
C GLN A 25 11.35 -17.16 9.85
N TYR A 26 10.38 -17.54 9.03
CA TYR A 26 10.25 -18.87 8.43
C TYR A 26 10.69 -18.93 6.97
N ASN A 27 11.19 -17.85 6.44
CA ASN A 27 11.61 -17.75 5.05
C ASN A 27 13.11 -17.48 4.95
N SER A 28 13.81 -18.27 4.14
CA SER A 28 15.25 -18.12 3.87
C SER A 28 15.54 -17.73 2.40
N SER A 29 14.51 -17.56 1.57
CA SER A 29 14.66 -17.24 0.14
C SER A 29 15.19 -15.82 -0.06
N ASP A 30 15.92 -15.59 -1.17
CA ASP A 30 16.47 -14.28 -1.56
C ASP A 30 15.39 -13.28 -1.95
N ILE A 31 14.25 -13.77 -2.47
CA ILE A 31 13.08 -12.97 -2.86
C ILE A 31 11.89 -13.46 -2.05
N ILE A 32 11.19 -12.54 -1.41
CA ILE A 32 9.99 -12.80 -0.61
C ILE A 32 8.82 -12.09 -1.28
N THR A 33 7.76 -12.84 -1.59
CA THR A 33 6.53 -12.31 -2.18
C THR A 33 5.39 -12.43 -1.17
N PHE A 34 4.74 -11.30 -0.86
CA PHE A 34 3.50 -11.25 -0.09
C PHE A 34 2.33 -11.23 -1.07
N LEU A 35 1.38 -12.12 -0.86
CA LEU A 35 0.17 -12.24 -1.66
C LEU A 35 -1.06 -12.28 -0.75
N ASP A 36 -2.09 -11.50 -1.09
CA ASP A 36 -3.40 -11.60 -0.47
C ASP A 36 -4.13 -12.84 -1.00
N ASP A 37 -5.17 -13.29 -0.32
CA ASP A 37 -5.93 -14.50 -0.63
C ASP A 37 -6.98 -14.32 -1.74
N ASP A 38 -7.22 -13.09 -2.18
CA ASP A 38 -8.15 -12.70 -3.25
C ASP A 38 -7.45 -12.43 -4.60
N ILE A 39 -6.28 -13.04 -4.83
CA ILE A 39 -5.43 -12.84 -6.01
C ILE A 39 -5.35 -14.12 -6.86
N ILE A 40 -5.41 -13.93 -8.18
CA ILE A 40 -5.07 -14.97 -9.15
C ILE A 40 -3.85 -14.52 -9.95
N LEU A 41 -2.75 -15.25 -9.81
CA LEU A 41 -1.53 -15.01 -10.58
C LEU A 41 -1.66 -15.58 -11.98
N MET A 42 -1.22 -14.84 -13.01
CA MET A 42 -1.03 -15.41 -14.35
C MET A 42 0.14 -16.40 -14.34
N PRO A 43 0.15 -17.42 -15.22
CA PRO A 43 1.11 -18.52 -15.16
C PRO A 43 2.58 -18.10 -15.09
N THR A 44 2.94 -17.00 -15.73
CA THR A 44 4.33 -16.50 -15.78
C THR A 44 4.65 -15.44 -14.69
N TYR A 45 3.70 -15.12 -13.81
CA TYR A 45 3.86 -14.03 -12.84
C TYR A 45 5.16 -14.16 -12.01
N LEU A 46 5.32 -15.27 -11.28
CA LEU A 46 6.49 -15.48 -10.43
C LEU A 46 7.79 -15.55 -11.23
N GLN A 47 7.75 -16.15 -12.42
CA GLN A 47 8.90 -16.19 -13.32
C GLN A 47 9.34 -14.78 -13.72
N ASN A 48 8.39 -13.92 -14.15
CA ASN A 48 8.70 -12.55 -14.56
C ASN A 48 9.18 -11.68 -13.40
N ILE A 49 8.64 -11.86 -12.20
CA ILE A 49 9.16 -11.23 -10.99
C ILE A 49 10.61 -11.67 -10.73
N CYS A 50 10.90 -12.97 -10.75
CA CYS A 50 12.25 -13.48 -10.50
C CYS A 50 13.25 -12.97 -11.55
N LEU A 51 12.90 -13.02 -12.83
CA LEU A 51 13.73 -12.50 -13.92
C LEU A 51 14.03 -11.00 -13.77
N ALA A 52 13.04 -10.20 -13.39
CA ALA A 52 13.24 -8.77 -13.15
C ALA A 52 14.28 -8.52 -12.04
N PHE A 53 14.21 -9.27 -10.94
CA PHE A 53 15.19 -9.16 -9.86
C PHE A 53 16.59 -9.68 -10.27
N GLN A 54 16.66 -10.73 -11.08
CA GLN A 54 17.94 -11.28 -11.57
C GLN A 54 18.63 -10.31 -12.54
N ASN A 55 17.87 -9.74 -13.48
CA ASN A 55 18.41 -8.89 -14.53
C ASN A 55 18.72 -7.46 -14.07
N ASN A 56 18.18 -7.03 -12.94
CA ASN A 56 18.40 -5.67 -12.45
C ASN A 56 18.55 -5.64 -10.91
N PHE A 57 19.80 -5.48 -10.45
CA PHE A 57 20.13 -5.38 -9.02
C PHE A 57 19.60 -4.11 -8.34
N GLN A 58 19.21 -3.09 -9.11
CA GLN A 58 18.58 -1.89 -8.54
C GLN A 58 17.15 -2.16 -8.06
N ILE A 59 16.48 -3.20 -8.61
CA ILE A 59 15.15 -3.60 -8.12
C ILE A 59 15.31 -4.25 -6.75
N LYS A 60 14.82 -3.55 -5.73
CA LYS A 60 14.79 -4.02 -4.34
C LYS A 60 13.40 -4.44 -3.88
N GLY A 61 12.37 -3.88 -4.53
CA GLY A 61 10.97 -4.24 -4.35
C GLY A 61 10.20 -4.12 -5.65
N ALA A 62 9.21 -4.97 -5.88
CA ALA A 62 8.42 -5.01 -7.10
C ALA A 62 6.96 -5.38 -6.85
N ASN A 63 6.08 -4.85 -7.70
CA ASN A 63 4.71 -5.31 -7.86
C ASN A 63 4.49 -5.75 -9.31
N GLY A 64 3.58 -6.71 -9.50
CA GLY A 64 3.05 -7.00 -10.83
C GLY A 64 1.91 -6.08 -11.23
N LEU A 65 1.43 -6.25 -12.46
CA LEU A 65 0.35 -5.50 -13.08
C LEU A 65 -1.01 -6.13 -12.79
N ILE A 66 -1.92 -5.36 -12.17
CA ILE A 66 -3.31 -5.78 -11.97
C ILE A 66 -4.10 -5.54 -13.25
N LEU A 67 -4.59 -6.61 -13.89
CA LEU A 67 -5.32 -6.54 -15.17
C LEU A 67 -6.77 -6.07 -15.02
N ASN A 68 -7.46 -6.51 -13.98
CA ASN A 68 -8.88 -6.23 -13.75
C ASN A 68 -9.14 -4.95 -12.94
N LYS A 69 -8.19 -4.02 -12.92
CA LYS A 69 -8.36 -2.75 -12.22
C LYS A 69 -9.47 -1.92 -12.88
N SER A 70 -10.49 -1.56 -12.09
CA SER A 70 -11.59 -0.74 -12.58
C SER A 70 -11.12 0.62 -13.12
N LYS A 71 -11.69 1.05 -14.23
CA LYS A 71 -11.44 2.39 -14.78
C LYS A 71 -11.98 3.44 -13.82
N GLN A 72 -11.11 4.27 -13.32
CA GLN A 72 -11.53 5.40 -12.49
C GLN A 72 -12.12 6.52 -13.36
N ASN A 73 -13.18 7.16 -12.87
CA ASN A 73 -13.70 8.40 -13.48
C ASN A 73 -12.58 9.45 -13.49
N ILE A 74 -12.51 10.26 -14.56
CA ILE A 74 -11.51 11.32 -14.75
C ILE A 74 -11.48 12.26 -13.55
N PHE A 75 -12.64 12.70 -13.04
CA PHE A 75 -12.72 13.56 -11.86
C PHE A 75 -12.06 12.95 -10.63
N LYS A 76 -12.37 11.68 -10.33
CA LYS A 76 -11.74 10.95 -9.19
C LYS A 76 -10.24 10.83 -9.38
N LYS A 77 -9.78 10.55 -10.60
CA LYS A 77 -8.35 10.43 -10.91
C LYS A 77 -7.63 11.78 -10.75
N THR A 78 -8.23 12.86 -11.23
CA THR A 78 -7.66 14.22 -11.10
C THR A 78 -7.57 14.65 -9.64
N LEU A 79 -8.66 14.48 -8.88
CA LEU A 79 -8.68 14.76 -7.44
C LEU A 79 -7.62 13.95 -6.69
N PHE A 80 -7.52 12.65 -7.00
CA PHE A 80 -6.49 11.79 -6.42
C PHE A 80 -5.08 12.30 -6.70
N ASN A 81 -4.77 12.62 -7.96
CA ASN A 81 -3.44 13.10 -8.34
C ASN A 81 -3.07 14.46 -7.71
N LEU A 82 -4.06 15.34 -7.53
CA LEU A 82 -3.85 16.66 -6.91
C LEU A 82 -3.61 16.56 -5.40
N THR A 83 -4.20 15.57 -4.75
CA THR A 83 -4.19 15.45 -3.30
C THR A 83 -3.15 14.46 -2.76
N HIS A 84 -2.74 13.48 -3.58
CA HIS A 84 -1.73 12.49 -3.19
C HIS A 84 -0.33 12.95 -3.62
N ILE A 85 0.22 13.91 -2.88
CA ILE A 85 1.55 14.49 -3.10
C ILE A 85 2.47 14.24 -1.90
N GLY A 86 3.74 14.59 -2.02
CA GLY A 86 4.72 14.53 -0.93
C GLY A 86 4.81 13.13 -0.30
N LEU A 87 4.55 13.04 1.00
CA LEU A 87 4.54 11.79 1.76
C LEU A 87 3.49 10.79 1.26
N TYR A 88 2.38 11.28 0.73
CA TYR A 88 1.25 10.45 0.28
C TYR A 88 1.24 10.21 -1.22
N LYS A 89 2.34 10.50 -1.91
CA LYS A 89 2.43 10.27 -3.35
C LYS A 89 2.25 8.79 -3.68
N ASP A 90 1.14 8.48 -4.34
CA ASP A 90 0.76 7.14 -4.73
C ASP A 90 0.57 7.05 -6.24
N ASP A 91 1.43 6.32 -6.89
CA ASP A 91 1.42 6.11 -8.34
C ASP A 91 0.96 4.70 -8.75
N ARG A 92 0.45 3.89 -7.80
CA ARG A 92 -0.14 2.58 -8.09
C ARG A 92 -1.35 2.65 -9.02
N GLY A 93 -1.98 3.82 -9.11
CA GLY A 93 -3.15 4.10 -9.97
C GLY A 93 -2.81 4.56 -11.38
N LYS A 94 -1.54 4.73 -11.73
CA LYS A 94 -1.17 5.16 -13.09
C LYS A 94 -1.68 4.16 -14.11
N THR A 95 -2.51 4.66 -15.03
CA THR A 95 -3.08 3.83 -16.10
C THR A 95 -2.01 3.54 -17.13
N ILE A 96 -1.72 2.28 -17.30
CA ILE A 96 -0.69 1.75 -18.19
C ILE A 96 -1.26 1.66 -19.62
N LYS A 97 -1.57 2.80 -20.24
CA LYS A 97 -2.05 2.79 -21.64
C LYS A 97 -0.94 2.74 -22.69
N THR A 98 0.30 3.02 -22.31
CA THR A 98 1.43 3.17 -23.23
C THR A 98 2.71 2.53 -22.70
N ILE A 99 2.60 1.46 -21.91
CA ILE A 99 3.76 0.87 -21.30
C ILE A 99 4.35 -0.19 -22.20
N ASP A 100 5.64 -0.04 -22.43
CA ASP A 100 6.50 -1.12 -22.86
C ASP A 100 6.44 -2.22 -21.79
N LYS A 101 5.77 -3.33 -22.09
CA LYS A 101 5.59 -4.44 -21.14
C LYS A 101 6.91 -5.06 -20.69
N ASP A 102 7.97 -4.82 -21.44
CA ASP A 102 9.27 -5.43 -21.19
C ASP A 102 10.15 -4.59 -20.27
N LYS A 103 9.74 -3.35 -19.93
CA LYS A 103 10.54 -2.47 -19.10
C LYS A 103 9.95 -2.26 -17.70
N PRO A 104 10.70 -2.55 -16.64
CA PRO A 104 10.31 -2.19 -15.28
C PRO A 104 10.11 -0.68 -15.12
N ILE A 105 9.04 -0.28 -14.42
CA ILE A 105 8.69 1.13 -14.20
C ILE A 105 8.88 1.47 -12.75
N GLN A 106 9.70 2.49 -12.50
CA GLN A 106 9.91 2.97 -11.14
C GLN A 106 8.64 3.58 -10.55
N VAL A 107 8.30 3.19 -9.32
CA VAL A 107 7.12 3.66 -8.58
C VAL A 107 7.52 4.16 -7.18
N ASN A 108 6.63 4.95 -6.55
CA ASN A 108 6.87 5.45 -5.20
C ASN A 108 6.34 4.51 -4.11
N THR A 109 5.28 3.79 -4.41
CA THR A 109 4.55 2.95 -3.44
C THR A 109 4.29 1.58 -4.04
N LEU A 110 4.54 0.53 -3.26
CA LEU A 110 4.17 -0.84 -3.60
C LEU A 110 2.95 -1.27 -2.77
N SER A 111 2.04 -2.03 -3.37
CA SER A 111 0.86 -2.56 -2.68
C SER A 111 1.27 -3.70 -1.74
N GLY A 112 0.81 -3.66 -0.51
CA GLY A 112 1.19 -4.63 0.50
C GLY A 112 0.84 -6.07 0.17
N GLY A 113 -0.30 -6.29 -0.47
CA GLY A 113 -0.85 -7.61 -0.79
C GLY A 113 -0.36 -8.24 -2.09
N ILE A 114 0.54 -7.59 -2.85
CA ILE A 114 1.09 -8.14 -4.11
C ILE A 114 2.58 -7.80 -4.26
N SER A 115 3.28 -7.54 -3.17
CA SER A 115 4.66 -7.02 -3.22
C SER A 115 5.70 -8.12 -3.07
N SER A 116 6.71 -8.05 -3.94
CA SER A 116 7.91 -8.88 -3.90
C SER A 116 9.11 -8.04 -3.48
N TRP A 117 9.98 -8.59 -2.66
CA TRP A 117 11.10 -7.87 -2.06
C TRP A 117 12.35 -8.70 -2.00
N ARG A 118 13.54 -8.09 -2.21
CA ARG A 118 14.80 -8.73 -1.81
C ARG A 118 14.83 -8.88 -0.29
N ARG A 119 15.16 -10.08 0.18
CA ARG A 119 15.21 -10.37 1.62
C ARG A 119 16.11 -9.40 2.38
N GLU A 120 17.24 -9.01 1.81
CA GLU A 120 18.22 -8.12 2.43
C GLU A 120 17.65 -6.79 2.93
N ILE A 121 16.55 -6.31 2.33
CA ILE A 121 15.91 -5.05 2.75
C ILE A 121 15.37 -5.13 4.18
N PHE A 122 14.90 -6.32 4.60
CA PHE A 122 14.31 -6.52 5.92
C PHE A 122 15.32 -6.52 7.06
N ASN A 123 16.64 -6.65 6.77
CA ASN A 123 17.69 -6.44 7.76
C ASN A 123 17.71 -4.99 8.25
N ASN A 124 17.27 -4.06 7.41
CA ASN A 124 17.41 -2.63 7.65
C ASN A 124 16.08 -1.87 7.66
N THR A 125 15.01 -2.45 7.11
CA THR A 125 13.68 -1.83 7.01
C THR A 125 12.65 -2.87 7.38
N GLN A 126 12.31 -2.93 8.67
CA GLN A 126 11.30 -3.88 9.18
C GLN A 126 9.90 -3.27 9.11
N PHE A 127 8.88 -4.12 9.08
CA PHE A 127 7.49 -3.69 9.24
C PHE A 127 7.27 -3.03 10.61
N ASP A 128 6.51 -1.92 10.62
CA ASP A 128 6.23 -1.18 11.87
C ASP A 128 5.03 -1.76 12.62
N ASN A 129 5.28 -2.77 13.40
CA ASN A 129 4.26 -3.39 14.24
C ASN A 129 4.04 -2.67 15.58
N LYS A 130 4.78 -1.60 15.89
CA LYS A 130 4.62 -0.81 17.13
C LYS A 130 3.47 0.18 17.03
N ASN A 131 3.28 0.77 15.87
CA ASN A 131 2.29 1.82 15.63
C ASN A 131 0.95 1.31 15.07
N PHE A 132 0.83 0.02 14.74
CA PHE A 132 -0.43 -0.62 14.31
C PHE A 132 -1.11 0.07 13.13
N PHE A 133 -0.41 0.16 12.00
CA PHE A 133 -1.02 0.52 10.73
C PHE A 133 -1.94 -0.60 10.23
N HIS A 134 -3.13 -0.25 9.74
CA HIS A 134 -4.12 -1.20 9.26
C HIS A 134 -4.40 -1.08 7.76
N PHE A 135 -4.42 0.16 7.24
CA PHE A 135 -4.79 0.44 5.85
C PHE A 135 -3.69 1.12 5.05
N MET A 136 -2.72 1.76 5.72
CA MET A 136 -1.63 2.48 5.07
C MET A 136 -0.25 1.91 5.47
N GLU A 137 -0.20 0.63 5.85
CA GLU A 137 1.05 -0.04 6.20
C GLU A 137 2.02 -0.12 5.02
N ASP A 138 1.47 -0.28 3.81
CA ASP A 138 2.23 -0.33 2.57
C ASP A 138 2.79 1.05 2.18
N VAL A 139 2.00 2.11 2.37
CA VAL A 139 2.44 3.50 2.16
C VAL A 139 3.54 3.84 3.17
N GLU A 140 3.33 3.55 4.45
CA GLU A 140 4.31 3.80 5.51
C GLU A 140 5.63 3.05 5.26
N PHE A 141 5.53 1.77 4.91
CA PHE A 141 6.70 0.96 4.58
C PHE A 141 7.43 1.49 3.35
N SER A 142 6.69 1.83 2.29
CA SER A 142 7.26 2.38 1.05
C SER A 142 7.98 3.72 1.28
N ILE A 143 7.47 4.59 2.16
CA ILE A 143 8.14 5.83 2.56
C ILE A 143 9.50 5.53 3.21
N ARG A 144 9.56 4.63 4.18
CA ARG A 144 10.82 4.26 4.85
C ARG A 144 11.79 3.57 3.91
N PHE A 145 11.27 2.68 3.07
CA PHE A 145 12.03 2.02 2.04
C PHE A 145 12.67 3.03 1.08
N LYS A 146 11.87 3.96 0.52
CA LYS A 146 12.35 4.98 -0.41
C LYS A 146 13.41 5.90 0.19
N LYS A 147 13.29 6.26 1.48
CA LYS A 147 14.30 7.07 2.19
C LYS A 147 15.65 6.38 2.23
N LYS A 148 15.66 5.07 2.35
CA LYS A 148 16.90 4.30 2.48
C LYS A 148 17.50 3.93 1.13
N TYR A 149 16.65 3.52 0.18
CA TYR A 149 17.10 2.97 -1.09
C TYR A 149 16.91 3.92 -2.27
N LYS A 150 16.42 5.17 -2.04
CA LYS A 150 16.14 6.26 -3.00
C LYS A 150 15.32 5.82 -4.23
N ALA A 151 15.82 4.90 -5.02
CA ALA A 151 15.20 4.17 -6.11
C ALA A 151 15.23 2.68 -5.75
N GLY A 152 14.31 1.87 -6.27
CA GLY A 152 14.34 0.42 -6.00
C GLY A 152 12.99 -0.24 -5.93
N ALA A 153 11.90 0.56 -5.95
CA ALA A 153 10.53 0.08 -6.09
C ALA A 153 10.08 0.17 -7.54
N TYR A 154 9.62 -0.95 -8.10
CA TYR A 154 9.25 -1.05 -9.50
C TYR A 154 7.93 -1.79 -9.71
N LEU A 155 7.19 -1.39 -10.74
CA LEU A 155 6.14 -2.18 -11.34
C LEU A 155 6.76 -3.01 -12.47
N ILE A 156 6.44 -4.30 -12.51
CA ILE A 156 6.88 -5.24 -13.54
C ILE A 156 5.66 -5.54 -14.44
N PRO A 157 5.55 -4.89 -15.62
CA PRO A 157 4.32 -4.92 -16.38
C PRO A 157 3.96 -6.29 -16.97
N ASN A 158 4.95 -7.14 -17.27
CA ASN A 158 4.75 -8.50 -17.75
C ASN A 158 4.48 -9.53 -16.65
N ALA A 159 4.59 -9.15 -15.36
CA ALA A 159 4.12 -9.95 -14.25
C ALA A 159 2.65 -9.60 -13.95
N GLU A 160 1.73 -10.28 -14.64
CA GLU A 160 0.31 -9.97 -14.66
C GLU A 160 -0.47 -10.79 -13.62
N LEU A 161 -1.50 -10.16 -13.01
CA LEU A 161 -2.39 -10.80 -12.05
C LEU A 161 -3.82 -10.22 -12.10
N LEU A 162 -4.78 -10.97 -11.56
CA LEU A 162 -6.11 -10.48 -11.23
C LEU A 162 -6.23 -10.30 -9.72
N HIS A 163 -6.90 -9.23 -9.27
CA HIS A 163 -7.13 -8.95 -7.87
C HIS A 163 -8.64 -8.71 -7.62
N TYR A 164 -9.27 -9.59 -6.88
CA TYR A 164 -10.72 -9.60 -6.66
C TYR A 164 -11.07 -8.96 -5.31
N HIS A 165 -10.99 -7.64 -5.26
CA HIS A 165 -11.40 -6.92 -4.05
C HIS A 165 -12.85 -7.18 -3.69
N ILE A 166 -13.10 -7.70 -2.51
CA ILE A 166 -14.45 -7.78 -1.95
C ILE A 166 -14.93 -6.36 -1.66
N GLU A 167 -16.09 -5.97 -2.22
CA GLU A 167 -16.68 -4.67 -1.92
C GLU A 167 -16.94 -4.54 -0.41
N SER A 168 -16.35 -3.52 0.19
CA SER A 168 -16.56 -3.27 1.62
C SER A 168 -17.98 -2.79 1.87
N ASN A 169 -18.69 -3.42 2.82
CA ASN A 169 -20.00 -2.96 3.26
C ASN A 169 -19.92 -1.55 3.89
N ALA A 170 -21.10 -0.96 4.17
CA ALA A 170 -21.20 0.41 4.68
C ALA A 170 -20.44 0.62 6.00
N GLU A 171 -20.43 -0.37 6.89
CA GLU A 171 -19.73 -0.29 8.17
C GLU A 171 -18.21 -0.34 7.99
N ASN A 172 -17.73 -1.24 7.15
CA ASN A 172 -16.32 -1.32 6.80
C ASN A 172 -15.84 -0.03 6.12
N LYS A 173 -16.68 0.60 5.28
CA LYS A 173 -16.35 1.87 4.63
C LYS A 173 -16.19 3.02 5.64
N LYS A 174 -17.05 3.12 6.65
CA LYS A 174 -16.93 4.11 7.74
C LYS A 174 -15.63 3.89 8.54
N LYS A 175 -15.35 2.63 8.90
CA LYS A 175 -14.11 2.25 9.58
C LYS A 175 -12.87 2.59 8.74
N GLN A 176 -12.91 2.33 7.43
CA GLN A 176 -11.83 2.69 6.51
C GLN A 176 -11.55 4.19 6.53
N ILE A 177 -12.58 5.06 6.39
CA ILE A 177 -12.43 6.52 6.43
C ILE A 177 -11.75 6.94 7.73
N LEU A 178 -12.26 6.50 8.88
CA LEU A 178 -11.72 6.84 10.20
C LEU A 178 -10.25 6.44 10.30
N MET A 179 -9.93 5.21 9.93
CA MET A 179 -8.57 4.68 10.06
C MET A 179 -7.60 5.35 9.09
N HIS A 180 -7.97 5.55 7.82
CA HIS A 180 -7.10 6.27 6.87
C HIS A 180 -6.76 7.69 7.36
N VAL A 181 -7.78 8.45 7.82
CA VAL A 181 -7.55 9.80 8.34
C VAL A 181 -6.61 9.77 9.54
N LYS A 182 -6.83 8.88 10.50
CA LYS A 182 -5.93 8.69 11.65
C LYS A 182 -4.50 8.33 11.19
N GLU A 183 -4.37 7.40 10.26
CA GLU A 183 -3.06 6.90 9.78
C GLU A 183 -2.32 7.95 8.94
N CYS A 184 -3.02 8.89 8.26
CA CYS A 184 -2.39 10.06 7.67
C CYS A 184 -1.62 10.88 8.72
N PHE A 185 -2.22 11.17 9.88
CA PHE A 185 -1.50 11.86 10.96
C PHE A 185 -0.32 11.04 11.50
N MET A 186 -0.46 9.73 11.59
CA MET A 186 0.64 8.86 12.04
C MET A 186 1.82 8.94 11.07
N ILE A 187 1.57 8.84 9.77
CA ILE A 187 2.60 8.97 8.72
C ILE A 187 3.25 10.34 8.80
N PHE A 188 2.46 11.41 8.89
CA PHE A 188 2.96 12.78 8.99
C PHE A 188 3.86 12.97 10.20
N LYS A 189 3.39 12.62 11.41
CA LYS A 189 4.15 12.78 12.66
C LYS A 189 5.49 12.04 12.61
N LYS A 190 5.48 10.82 12.07
CA LYS A 190 6.68 9.98 11.92
C LYS A 190 7.66 10.52 10.88
N ASN A 191 7.17 11.27 9.89
CA ASN A 191 7.92 11.66 8.72
C ASN A 191 7.96 13.18 8.49
N ARG A 192 7.60 14.00 9.47
CA ARG A 192 7.38 15.46 9.37
C ARG A 192 8.49 16.21 8.62
N ARG A 193 9.75 15.85 8.85
CA ARG A 193 10.91 16.47 8.18
C ARG A 193 10.96 16.29 6.65
N PHE A 194 10.15 15.38 6.10
CA PHE A 194 10.07 15.09 4.67
C PHE A 194 8.73 15.54 4.05
N SER A 195 7.88 16.15 4.86
CA SER A 195 6.63 16.75 4.41
C SER A 195 6.90 18.08 3.71
N ILE A 196 6.07 18.42 2.76
CA ILE A 196 6.09 19.70 2.05
C ILE A 196 5.39 20.76 2.94
N LEU A 197 6.05 21.18 4.01
CA LEU A 197 5.54 22.17 4.97
C LEU A 197 4.12 21.85 5.51
N GLY A 198 3.73 20.59 5.52
CA GLY A 198 2.39 20.16 5.93
C GLY A 198 1.33 20.21 4.82
N LEU A 199 1.64 20.74 3.64
CA LEU A 199 0.71 20.82 2.52
C LEU A 199 0.21 19.45 2.08
N ASP A 200 1.10 18.46 2.06
CA ASP A 200 0.78 17.08 1.72
C ASP A 200 -0.23 16.46 2.71
N LEU A 201 -0.11 16.74 4.02
CA LEU A 201 -1.12 16.32 5.00
C LEU A 201 -2.45 17.04 4.76
N THR A 202 -2.42 18.35 4.55
CA THR A 202 -3.65 19.14 4.31
C THR A 202 -4.41 18.63 3.09
N LEU A 203 -3.71 18.38 1.98
CA LEU A 203 -4.34 17.90 0.75
C LEU A 203 -4.90 16.48 0.86
N ILE A 204 -4.19 15.57 1.51
CA ILE A 204 -4.72 14.21 1.72
C ILE A 204 -5.95 14.22 2.65
N LEU A 205 -5.97 15.08 3.67
CA LEU A 205 -7.14 15.25 4.52
C LEU A 205 -8.32 15.86 3.77
N LEU A 206 -8.08 16.84 2.87
CA LEU A 206 -9.10 17.37 1.97
C LEU A 206 -9.70 16.27 1.08
N TYR A 207 -8.86 15.38 0.54
CA TYR A 207 -9.35 14.21 -0.22
C TYR A 207 -10.32 13.36 0.61
N TYR A 208 -9.96 12.99 1.85
CA TYR A 208 -10.83 12.18 2.70
C TYR A 208 -12.08 12.92 3.19
N LEU A 209 -12.02 14.25 3.33
CA LEU A 209 -13.20 15.06 3.61
C LEU A 209 -14.19 15.02 2.44
N ILE A 210 -13.74 15.29 1.21
CA ILE A 210 -14.57 15.22 -0.01
C ILE A 210 -15.14 13.81 -0.18
N TYR A 211 -14.33 12.79 0.05
CA TYR A 211 -14.74 11.41 0.00
C TYR A 211 -15.84 11.09 1.03
N SER A 212 -15.71 11.59 2.25
CA SER A 212 -16.69 11.40 3.33
C SER A 212 -18.01 12.12 3.03
N ILE A 213 -17.96 13.33 2.50
CA ILE A 213 -19.12 14.10 2.06
C ILE A 213 -19.83 13.33 0.93
N TYR A 214 -19.10 12.89 -0.10
CA TYR A 214 -19.67 12.11 -1.20
C TYR A 214 -20.42 10.86 -0.71
N PHE A 215 -19.81 10.07 0.18
CA PHE A 215 -20.47 8.86 0.72
C PHE A 215 -21.63 9.18 1.65
N SER A 216 -21.60 10.31 2.36
CA SER A 216 -22.71 10.77 3.18
C SER A 216 -23.95 11.08 2.32
N PHE A 217 -23.77 11.79 1.19
CA PHE A 217 -24.85 12.06 0.25
C PHE A 217 -25.32 10.80 -0.48
N LYS A 218 -24.40 10.02 -1.06
CA LYS A 218 -24.72 8.81 -1.82
C LYS A 218 -25.54 7.81 -1.00
N ASN A 219 -25.22 7.64 0.28
CA ASN A 219 -25.87 6.64 1.13
C ASN A 219 -26.88 7.28 2.11
N LYS A 220 -27.19 8.57 1.98
CA LYS A 220 -28.08 9.33 2.88
C LYS A 220 -27.73 9.10 4.37
N ASN A 221 -26.43 9.08 4.69
CA ASN A 221 -25.95 8.72 6.02
C ASN A 221 -24.74 9.60 6.45
N ILE A 222 -25.00 10.58 7.31
CA ILE A 222 -23.99 11.51 7.80
C ILE A 222 -22.87 10.85 8.62
N LYS A 223 -23.03 9.60 9.05
CA LYS A 223 -22.00 8.88 9.84
C LYS A 223 -20.65 8.74 9.13
N TYR A 224 -20.61 8.85 7.80
CA TYR A 224 -19.32 8.89 7.07
C TYR A 224 -18.54 10.17 7.39
N LEU A 225 -19.21 11.31 7.48
CA LEU A 225 -18.57 12.57 7.89
C LEU A 225 -18.12 12.53 9.35
N PHE A 226 -18.94 11.97 10.24
CA PHE A 226 -18.52 11.74 11.63
C PHE A 226 -17.30 10.83 11.73
N SER A 227 -17.18 9.80 10.87
CA SER A 227 -15.99 8.95 10.84
C SER A 227 -14.72 9.74 10.47
N PHE A 228 -14.83 10.70 9.55
CA PHE A 228 -13.74 11.61 9.23
C PHE A 228 -13.35 12.47 10.45
N LEU A 229 -14.32 13.11 11.12
CA LEU A 229 -14.07 13.96 12.29
C LEU A 229 -13.43 13.18 13.45
N ILE A 230 -13.93 11.95 13.72
CA ILE A 230 -13.32 11.07 14.73
C ILE A 230 -11.90 10.67 14.32
N GLY A 231 -11.67 10.40 13.04
CA GLY A 231 -10.32 10.12 12.51
C GLY A 231 -9.36 11.29 12.73
N MET A 232 -9.83 12.53 12.50
CA MET A 232 -9.08 13.77 12.77
C MET A 232 -8.70 13.89 14.25
N THR A 233 -9.67 13.80 15.16
CA THR A 233 -9.40 13.94 16.60
C THR A 233 -8.45 12.86 17.13
N ARG A 234 -8.64 11.61 16.71
CA ARG A 234 -7.74 10.51 17.07
C ARG A 234 -6.34 10.69 16.48
N GLY A 235 -6.25 11.18 15.22
CA GLY A 235 -4.97 11.44 14.55
C GLY A 235 -4.18 12.56 15.20
N ILE A 236 -4.83 13.69 15.54
CA ILE A 236 -4.21 14.82 16.22
C ILE A 236 -3.63 14.38 17.58
N ASN A 237 -4.35 13.54 18.32
CA ASN A 237 -3.97 13.15 19.69
C ASN A 237 -3.07 11.91 19.75
N ILE A 238 -2.81 11.23 18.60
CA ILE A 238 -2.01 10.01 18.62
C ILE A 238 -0.55 10.27 18.95
N LYS A 239 0.00 9.44 19.84
CA LYS A 239 1.45 9.38 20.10
C LYS A 239 2.07 8.29 19.23
N ILE A 240 3.17 8.60 18.59
CA ILE A 240 3.98 7.66 17.79
C ILE A 240 5.02 7.00 18.71
N LYS A 241 5.16 5.68 18.59
CA LYS A 241 6.11 4.85 19.35
C LYS A 241 7.40 4.61 18.58
#